data_da5e51b13cde60be14f6ec28b291ff8f
#
_entry.id   da5e51b13cde60be14f6ec28b291ff8f
#
_cell.length_a   1.000
_cell.length_b   1.000
_cell.length_c   1.000
_cell.angle_alpha   90.00
_cell.angle_beta   90.00
_cell.angle_gamma   90.00
#
_symmetry.space_group_name_H-M   'P 1'
#
loop_
_entity.id
_entity.type
_entity.pdbx_description
1 polymer ?
#
loop_
_entity_poly.entity_id
_entity_poly.type
_entity_poly.pdbx_seq_one_letter_code
_entity_poly.pdbx_strand_id
1 'polypeptide(L)'
;MFLASVCAPPVRNCKRMIKTNIIEPNTIKTILCCLLLALGALAQTARDNDDPQSTKLVVLEHLWNEAQVHRDERALEGMIADSFSNTEWDGEVSERGKFLADIKDPKFKPDLVTIQDVKVSLYHNTGVVTGSYHTKGSYNSKPYDHLGRFTDTWVFEDGKWECVASHTSLLKK
;
A
#
# COMPACT_ATOMS: atom_id res chain seq x y z
N MET A 1 15.10 -83.82 -43.88
CA MET A 1 15.16 -84.70 -42.71
C MET A 1 15.59 -83.84 -41.53
N PHE A 2 14.92 -83.97 -40.46
CA PHE A 2 14.94 -83.20 -39.20
C PHE A 2 14.03 -81.93 -39.10
N LEU A 3 12.85 -82.19 -38.55
CA LEU A 3 11.91 -81.25 -37.96
C LEU A 3 12.48 -80.69 -36.64
N ALA A 4 12.55 -79.38 -36.50
CA ALA A 4 12.80 -78.76 -35.23
C ALA A 4 11.53 -78.03 -34.84
N SER A 5 10.86 -78.57 -33.81
CA SER A 5 9.70 -78.02 -33.13
C SER A 5 10.11 -76.77 -32.34
N VAL A 6 9.52 -75.58 -32.66
CA VAL A 6 9.74 -74.37 -31.90
C VAL A 6 8.58 -74.24 -30.91
N CYS A 7 8.90 -74.39 -29.63
CA CYS A 7 8.00 -74.26 -28.51
C CYS A 7 7.79 -72.74 -28.21
N ALA A 8 6.55 -72.24 -28.25
CA ALA A 8 6.20 -70.87 -27.89
C ALA A 8 6.16 -70.73 -26.37
N PRO A 9 6.65 -69.58 -25.78
CA PRO A 9 6.56 -69.33 -24.35
C PRO A 9 5.18 -68.88 -23.93
N PRO A 10 4.76 -69.09 -22.66
CA PRO A 10 3.42 -68.74 -22.15
C PRO A 10 3.27 -67.25 -21.91
N VAL A 11 2.13 -66.74 -22.36
CA VAL A 11 1.69 -65.34 -22.12
C VAL A 11 1.44 -65.11 -20.62
N ARG A 12 2.28 -64.30 -19.96
CA ARG A 12 2.05 -63.84 -18.58
C ARG A 12 1.01 -62.75 -18.60
N ASN A 13 -0.15 -63.04 -18.04
CA ASN A 13 -1.25 -62.08 -17.80
C ASN A 13 -0.82 -61.11 -16.73
N CYS A 14 -0.35 -59.92 -17.11
CA CYS A 14 -0.01 -58.83 -16.19
C CYS A 14 -1.29 -58.08 -15.84
N LYS A 15 -1.99 -58.50 -14.78
CA LYS A 15 -3.05 -57.71 -14.16
C LYS A 15 -2.43 -56.47 -13.50
N ARG A 16 -2.49 -55.36 -14.20
CA ARG A 16 -2.14 -54.03 -13.66
C ARG A 16 -3.17 -53.66 -12.59
N MET A 17 -2.84 -53.83 -11.32
CA MET A 17 -3.64 -53.34 -10.22
C MET A 17 -3.58 -51.81 -10.24
N ILE A 18 -4.67 -51.16 -10.64
CA ILE A 18 -4.88 -49.73 -10.47
C ILE A 18 -5.12 -49.53 -8.98
N LYS A 19 -4.12 -49.01 -8.24
CA LYS A 19 -4.31 -48.52 -6.88
C LYS A 19 -5.12 -47.25 -6.99
N THR A 20 -6.41 -47.31 -6.75
CA THR A 20 -7.25 -46.14 -6.44
C THR A 20 -6.81 -45.60 -5.09
N ASN A 21 -6.07 -44.48 -5.11
CA ASN A 21 -5.79 -43.75 -3.90
C ASN A 21 -7.13 -43.16 -3.41
N ILE A 22 -7.74 -43.82 -2.46
CA ILE A 22 -8.90 -43.29 -1.74
C ILE A 22 -8.36 -42.20 -0.84
N ILE A 23 -8.63 -40.92 -1.20
CA ILE A 23 -8.28 -39.78 -0.35
C ILE A 23 -9.16 -39.82 0.89
N GLU A 24 -8.54 -39.93 2.05
CA GLU A 24 -9.22 -39.96 3.35
C GLU A 24 -10.14 -38.72 3.52
N PRO A 25 -11.36 -38.87 4.05
CA PRO A 25 -12.32 -37.75 4.17
C PRO A 25 -11.80 -36.60 5.03
N ASN A 26 -10.86 -36.84 5.92
CA ASN A 26 -10.20 -35.80 6.72
C ASN A 26 -9.26 -34.92 5.89
N THR A 27 -8.57 -35.50 4.91
CA THR A 27 -7.67 -34.76 4.00
C THR A 27 -8.46 -33.79 3.13
N ILE A 28 -9.63 -34.19 2.65
CA ILE A 28 -10.53 -33.34 1.85
C ILE A 28 -11.06 -32.17 2.68
N LYS A 29 -11.43 -32.39 3.94
CA LYS A 29 -11.88 -31.33 4.87
C LYS A 29 -10.77 -30.32 5.16
N THR A 30 -9.54 -30.77 5.35
CA THR A 30 -8.39 -29.89 5.60
C THR A 30 -8.07 -29.02 4.37
N ILE A 31 -8.06 -29.61 3.17
CA ILE A 31 -7.82 -28.86 1.91
C ILE A 31 -8.93 -27.83 1.67
N LEU A 32 -10.19 -28.21 1.89
CA LEU A 32 -11.32 -27.29 1.73
C LEU A 32 -11.28 -26.14 2.74
N CYS A 33 -10.88 -26.38 3.99
CA CYS A 33 -10.72 -25.36 5.02
C CYS A 33 -9.58 -24.37 4.68
N CYS A 34 -8.44 -24.88 4.19
CA CYS A 34 -7.32 -24.04 3.73
C CYS A 34 -7.68 -23.17 2.50
N LEU A 35 -8.47 -23.73 1.56
CA LEU A 35 -8.95 -22.98 0.39
C LEU A 35 -9.93 -21.87 0.79
N LEU A 36 -10.81 -22.09 1.75
CA LEU A 36 -11.75 -21.07 2.25
C LEU A 36 -11.02 -19.95 3.00
N LEU A 37 -9.96 -20.25 3.74
CA LEU A 37 -9.12 -19.25 4.42
C LEU A 37 -8.31 -18.42 3.42
N ALA A 38 -7.80 -19.02 2.33
CA ALA A 38 -7.07 -18.31 1.30
C ALA A 38 -7.98 -17.36 0.47
N LEU A 39 -9.22 -17.77 0.20
CA LEU A 39 -10.21 -16.90 -0.47
C LEU A 39 -10.62 -15.70 0.39
N GLY A 40 -10.66 -15.86 1.72
CA GLY A 40 -10.93 -14.76 2.66
C GLY A 40 -9.84 -13.68 2.64
N ALA A 41 -8.58 -14.07 2.53
CA ALA A 41 -7.44 -13.14 2.48
C ALA A 41 -7.39 -12.33 1.16
N LEU A 42 -7.76 -12.93 0.04
CA LEU A 42 -7.81 -12.24 -1.26
C LEU A 42 -8.99 -11.24 -1.35
N ALA A 43 -10.10 -11.51 -0.66
CA ALA A 43 -11.25 -10.62 -0.63
C ALA A 43 -10.99 -9.35 0.22
N GLN A 44 -10.03 -9.37 1.15
CA GLN A 44 -9.70 -8.23 2.00
C GLN A 44 -8.92 -7.16 1.25
N THR A 45 -7.99 -7.54 0.39
CA THR A 45 -7.18 -6.58 -0.39
C THR A 45 -7.96 -5.83 -1.48
N ALA A 46 -9.08 -6.40 -1.97
CA ALA A 46 -9.94 -5.74 -2.95
C ALA A 46 -10.94 -4.75 -2.32
N ARG A 47 -11.21 -4.84 -1.01
CA ARG A 47 -12.19 -3.99 -0.32
C ARG A 47 -11.63 -2.65 0.14
N ASP A 48 -10.32 -2.54 0.38
CA ASP A 48 -9.72 -1.31 0.91
C ASP A 48 -9.82 -0.12 -0.06
N ASN A 49 -9.86 -0.36 -1.38
CA ASN A 49 -9.93 0.71 -2.38
C ASN A 49 -11.36 1.23 -2.63
N ASP A 50 -12.40 0.45 -2.27
CA ASP A 50 -13.82 0.82 -2.45
C ASP A 50 -14.46 1.37 -1.15
N ASP A 51 -13.71 1.42 -0.05
CA ASP A 51 -14.23 1.96 1.21
C ASP A 51 -14.36 3.49 1.13
N PRO A 52 -15.53 4.07 1.50
CA PRO A 52 -15.74 5.51 1.49
C PRO A 52 -14.70 6.28 2.32
N GLN A 53 -14.15 5.69 3.38
CA GLN A 53 -13.10 6.30 4.19
C GLN A 53 -11.76 6.35 3.43
N SER A 54 -11.44 5.29 2.66
CA SER A 54 -10.27 5.31 1.78
C SER A 54 -10.37 6.42 0.75
N THR A 55 -11.52 6.56 0.08
CA THR A 55 -11.77 7.65 -0.86
C THR A 55 -11.61 9.02 -0.19
N LYS A 56 -12.11 9.17 1.03
CA LYS A 56 -11.98 10.43 1.79
C LYS A 56 -10.53 10.77 2.10
N LEU A 57 -9.71 9.79 2.47
CA LEU A 57 -8.28 10.01 2.71
C LEU A 57 -7.54 10.42 1.44
N VAL A 58 -7.84 9.80 0.29
CA VAL A 58 -7.27 10.23 -1.00
C VAL A 58 -7.62 11.69 -1.31
N VAL A 59 -8.86 12.11 -1.04
CA VAL A 59 -9.27 13.51 -1.23
C VAL A 59 -8.50 14.44 -0.27
N LEU A 60 -8.30 14.04 0.99
CA LEU A 60 -7.53 14.83 1.95
C LEU A 60 -6.07 14.98 1.51
N GLU A 61 -5.44 13.96 0.95
CA GLU A 61 -4.09 14.05 0.38
C GLU A 61 -4.01 15.07 -0.78
N HIS A 62 -5.01 15.08 -1.66
CA HIS A 62 -5.06 16.09 -2.71
C HIS A 62 -5.25 17.50 -2.16
N LEU A 63 -6.14 17.68 -1.19
CA LEU A 63 -6.33 18.97 -0.53
C LEU A 63 -5.08 19.45 0.20
N TRP A 64 -4.32 18.52 0.81
CA TRP A 64 -3.02 18.80 1.41
C TRP A 64 -2.05 19.38 0.37
N ASN A 65 -1.92 18.77 -0.78
CA ASN A 65 -1.03 19.23 -1.85
C ASN A 65 -1.44 20.60 -2.39
N GLU A 66 -2.73 20.82 -2.60
CA GLU A 66 -3.27 22.12 -3.01
C GLU A 66 -2.97 23.20 -1.95
N ALA A 67 -3.16 22.87 -0.68
CA ALA A 67 -2.86 23.79 0.40
C ALA A 67 -1.36 24.15 0.47
N GLN A 68 -0.47 23.21 0.17
CA GLN A 68 0.98 23.48 0.07
C GLN A 68 1.28 24.43 -1.09
N VAL A 69 0.77 24.14 -2.31
CA VAL A 69 0.99 24.99 -3.50
C VAL A 69 0.52 26.41 -3.26
N HIS A 70 -0.65 26.57 -2.64
CA HIS A 70 -1.21 27.89 -2.34
C HIS A 70 -0.70 28.51 -1.04
N ARG A 71 0.14 27.77 -0.30
CA ARG A 71 0.65 28.17 1.01
C ARG A 71 -0.48 28.52 2.00
N ASP A 72 -1.56 27.75 1.88
CA ASP A 72 -2.74 27.88 2.75
C ASP A 72 -2.52 27.11 4.07
N GLU A 73 -1.83 27.78 4.99
CA GLU A 73 -1.57 27.22 6.32
C GLU A 73 -2.86 26.90 7.07
N ARG A 74 -3.91 27.69 6.90
CA ARG A 74 -5.18 27.47 7.61
C ARG A 74 -5.84 26.16 7.17
N ALA A 75 -5.78 25.85 5.87
CA ALA A 75 -6.27 24.58 5.36
C ALA A 75 -5.47 23.41 5.94
N LEU A 76 -4.13 23.50 5.95
CA LEU A 76 -3.26 22.50 6.57
C LEU A 76 -3.48 22.37 8.07
N GLU A 77 -3.64 23.47 8.77
CA GLU A 77 -3.94 23.49 10.21
C GLU A 77 -5.18 22.67 10.56
N GLY A 78 -6.21 22.70 9.71
CA GLY A 78 -7.43 21.91 9.88
C GLY A 78 -7.29 20.41 9.57
N MET A 79 -6.18 20.01 8.94
CA MET A 79 -5.94 18.61 8.52
C MET A 79 -4.91 17.89 9.40
N ILE A 80 -4.11 18.59 10.19
CA ILE A 80 -3.07 17.99 11.03
C ILE A 80 -3.43 18.03 12.51
N ALA A 81 -3.15 16.95 13.22
CA ALA A 81 -3.38 16.84 14.66
C ALA A 81 -2.42 17.72 15.46
N ASP A 82 -2.77 18.03 16.72
CA ASP A 82 -1.88 18.77 17.63
C ASP A 82 -0.56 18.04 17.89
N SER A 83 -0.60 16.69 17.85
CA SER A 83 0.57 15.80 18.00
C SER A 83 1.33 15.52 16.71
N PHE A 84 1.03 16.25 15.62
CA PHE A 84 1.61 16.00 14.30
C PHE A 84 3.14 16.05 14.30
N SER A 85 3.75 15.07 13.65
CA SER A 85 5.19 14.99 13.42
C SER A 85 5.47 14.75 11.94
N ASN A 86 6.34 15.57 11.36
CA ASN A 86 6.78 15.43 9.98
C ASN A 86 8.27 15.05 9.92
N THR A 87 8.64 14.09 9.09
CA THR A 87 10.01 13.75 8.77
C THR A 87 10.25 14.01 7.28
N GLU A 88 11.09 14.98 6.99
CA GLU A 88 11.45 15.37 5.63
C GLU A 88 12.42 14.38 4.98
N TRP A 89 12.53 14.47 3.66
CA TRP A 89 13.37 13.62 2.82
C TRP A 89 14.87 13.62 3.19
N ASP A 90 15.35 14.63 3.88
CA ASP A 90 16.75 14.75 4.37
C ASP A 90 16.90 14.33 5.83
N GLY A 91 15.81 13.90 6.47
CA GLY A 91 15.75 13.44 7.85
C GLY A 91 15.47 14.55 8.87
N GLU A 92 15.22 15.80 8.44
CA GLU A 92 14.76 16.85 9.35
C GLU A 92 13.40 16.46 9.93
N VAL A 93 13.23 16.61 11.24
CA VAL A 93 11.98 16.35 11.94
C VAL A 93 11.39 17.67 12.41
N SER A 94 10.11 17.88 12.12
CA SER A 94 9.37 19.06 12.56
C SER A 94 8.05 18.66 13.19
N GLU A 95 7.64 19.40 14.22
CA GLU A 95 6.32 19.33 14.82
C GLU A 95 5.36 20.31 14.13
N ARG A 96 4.07 20.19 14.43
CA ARG A 96 2.97 20.98 13.86
C ARG A 96 3.29 22.46 13.70
N GLY A 97 3.77 23.12 14.76
CA GLY A 97 4.04 24.56 14.75
C GLY A 97 5.13 24.96 13.75
N LYS A 98 6.24 24.19 13.71
CA LYS A 98 7.31 24.44 12.73
C LYS A 98 6.85 24.17 11.31
N PHE A 99 6.17 23.04 11.07
CA PHE A 99 5.65 22.68 9.76
C PHE A 99 4.76 23.79 9.18
N LEU A 100 3.80 24.28 9.95
CA LEU A 100 2.92 25.38 9.54
C LEU A 100 3.68 26.70 9.30
N ALA A 101 4.69 26.99 10.13
CA ALA A 101 5.53 28.17 9.93
C ALA A 101 6.35 28.09 8.64
N ASP A 102 6.87 26.91 8.30
CA ASP A 102 7.62 26.68 7.06
C ASP A 102 6.75 26.87 5.81
N ILE A 103 5.48 26.45 5.83
CA ILE A 103 4.51 26.70 4.75
C ILE A 103 4.29 28.20 4.53
N LYS A 104 4.27 28.99 5.59
CA LYS A 104 4.12 30.46 5.51
C LYS A 104 5.40 31.18 5.10
N ASP A 105 6.57 30.58 5.25
CA ASP A 105 7.83 31.26 4.98
C ASP A 105 7.81 31.87 3.56
N PRO A 106 7.98 33.18 3.38
CA PRO A 106 8.00 33.82 2.07
C PRO A 106 9.12 33.32 1.15
N LYS A 107 10.11 32.65 1.70
CA LYS A 107 11.18 31.99 0.96
C LYS A 107 10.75 30.67 0.33
N PHE A 108 9.71 30.02 0.85
CA PHE A 108 9.11 28.82 0.30
C PHE A 108 8.17 29.20 -0.84
N LYS A 109 8.51 28.80 -2.04
CA LYS A 109 7.75 29.09 -3.26
C LYS A 109 7.56 27.79 -4.06
N PRO A 110 6.55 27.00 -3.71
CA PRO A 110 6.22 25.80 -4.46
C PRO A 110 5.51 26.18 -5.77
N ASP A 111 5.91 25.55 -6.87
CA ASP A 111 5.28 25.67 -8.20
C ASP A 111 4.40 24.46 -8.48
N LEU A 112 4.76 23.30 -7.94
CA LEU A 112 4.09 22.02 -8.14
C LEU A 112 4.22 21.15 -6.91
N VAL A 113 3.11 20.57 -6.48
CA VAL A 113 3.06 19.44 -5.54
C VAL A 113 2.01 18.47 -6.07
N THR A 114 2.43 17.27 -6.44
CA THR A 114 1.53 16.23 -6.96
C THR A 114 1.85 14.87 -6.37
N ILE A 115 0.84 14.01 -6.30
CA ILE A 115 0.98 12.63 -5.85
C ILE A 115 0.46 11.65 -6.91
N GLN A 116 1.01 10.45 -6.90
CA GLN A 116 0.64 9.33 -7.78
C GLN A 116 0.74 8.02 -7.02
N ASP A 117 0.15 6.95 -7.56
CA ASP A 117 0.19 5.60 -7.02
C ASP A 117 -0.28 5.53 -5.55
N VAL A 118 -1.29 6.35 -5.21
CA VAL A 118 -1.79 6.45 -3.84
C VAL A 118 -2.47 5.14 -3.44
N LYS A 119 -2.08 4.61 -2.29
CA LYS A 119 -2.68 3.44 -1.64
C LYS A 119 -3.07 3.79 -0.22
N VAL A 120 -4.27 3.39 0.15
CA VAL A 120 -4.80 3.56 1.51
C VAL A 120 -4.95 2.19 2.14
N SER A 121 -4.48 2.03 3.37
CA SER A 121 -4.71 0.86 4.21
C SER A 121 -5.40 1.30 5.50
N LEU A 122 -6.61 0.80 5.76
CA LEU A 122 -7.39 1.15 6.92
C LEU A 122 -7.22 0.12 8.04
N TYR A 123 -7.01 0.61 9.27
CA TYR A 123 -6.89 -0.17 10.50
C TYR A 123 -7.78 0.45 11.59
N HIS A 124 -9.04 0.02 11.67
CA HIS A 124 -10.04 0.59 12.59
C HIS A 124 -10.24 2.10 12.34
N ASN A 125 -9.72 2.94 13.24
CA ASN A 125 -9.77 4.40 13.15
C ASN A 125 -8.48 5.02 12.58
N THR A 126 -7.59 4.21 12.02
CA THR A 126 -6.30 4.66 11.49
C THR A 126 -6.20 4.33 10.02
N GLY A 127 -5.79 5.30 9.22
CA GLY A 127 -5.45 5.15 7.82
C GLY A 127 -3.97 5.39 7.58
N VAL A 128 -3.31 4.45 6.88
CA VAL A 128 -1.95 4.63 6.37
C VAL A 128 -2.04 4.87 4.88
N VAL A 129 -1.61 6.05 4.44
CA VAL A 129 -1.60 6.46 3.04
C VAL A 129 -0.17 6.46 2.53
N THR A 130 0.07 5.80 1.41
CA THR A 130 1.37 5.75 0.77
C THR A 130 1.26 6.11 -0.70
N GLY A 131 2.31 6.69 -1.26
CA GLY A 131 2.35 7.01 -2.68
C GLY A 131 3.71 7.51 -3.13
N SER A 132 3.76 7.99 -4.35
CA SER A 132 4.86 8.77 -4.88
C SER A 132 4.47 10.25 -4.93
N TYR A 133 5.44 11.13 -4.73
CA TYR A 133 5.25 12.56 -4.86
C TYR A 133 6.24 13.18 -5.85
N HIS A 134 5.83 14.29 -6.44
CA HIS A 134 6.68 15.16 -7.22
C HIS A 134 6.45 16.59 -6.75
N THR A 135 7.49 17.24 -6.25
CA THR A 135 7.44 18.65 -5.84
C THR A 135 8.53 19.46 -6.52
N LYS A 136 8.16 20.63 -7.02
CA LYS A 136 9.05 21.62 -7.63
C LYS A 136 8.78 22.99 -7.06
N GLY A 137 9.84 23.81 -7.09
CA GLY A 137 9.73 25.19 -6.64
C GLY A 137 11.09 25.77 -6.34
N SER A 138 11.08 26.75 -5.43
CA SER A 138 12.31 27.31 -4.87
C SER A 138 12.18 27.55 -3.37
N TYR A 139 13.26 27.35 -2.66
CA TYR A 139 13.41 27.76 -1.26
C TYR A 139 14.61 28.68 -1.12
N ASN A 140 14.42 29.86 -0.57
CA ASN A 140 15.47 30.88 -0.45
C ASN A 140 16.17 31.16 -1.80
N SER A 141 15.41 31.26 -2.89
CA SER A 141 15.83 31.44 -4.28
C SER A 141 16.66 30.27 -4.86
N LYS A 142 16.80 29.17 -4.16
CA LYS A 142 17.42 27.94 -4.67
C LYS A 142 16.33 27.02 -5.23
N PRO A 143 16.40 26.62 -6.51
CA PRO A 143 15.41 25.73 -7.08
C PRO A 143 15.54 24.32 -6.50
N TYR A 144 14.41 23.62 -6.38
CA TYR A 144 14.34 22.20 -6.07
C TYR A 144 13.40 21.47 -7.05
N ASP A 145 13.69 20.20 -7.25
CA ASP A 145 12.88 19.27 -8.08
C ASP A 145 13.05 17.88 -7.45
N HIS A 146 12.07 17.47 -6.64
CA HIS A 146 12.13 16.26 -5.82
C HIS A 146 11.08 15.25 -6.26
N LEU A 147 11.53 14.06 -6.58
CA LEU A 147 10.71 12.86 -6.78
C LEU A 147 10.96 11.92 -5.62
N GLY A 148 9.90 11.44 -4.98
CA GLY A 148 10.04 10.64 -3.79
C GLY A 148 8.86 9.73 -3.48
N ARG A 149 8.90 9.16 -2.29
CA ARG A 149 7.82 8.39 -1.68
C ARG A 149 7.38 9.08 -0.41
N PHE A 150 6.08 8.97 -0.12
CA PHE A 150 5.54 9.44 1.15
C PHE A 150 4.79 8.33 1.88
N THR A 151 4.67 8.50 3.18
CA THR A 151 3.84 7.68 4.07
C THR A 151 3.22 8.60 5.10
N ASP A 152 1.90 8.76 5.03
CA ASP A 152 1.14 9.58 5.95
C ASP A 152 0.23 8.70 6.79
N THR A 153 0.15 9.02 8.07
CA THR A 153 -0.69 8.32 9.04
C THR A 153 -1.80 9.25 9.49
N TRP A 154 -3.02 8.83 9.23
CA TRP A 154 -4.24 9.55 9.56
C TRP A 154 -5.00 8.82 10.66
N VAL A 155 -5.59 9.56 11.59
CA VAL A 155 -6.43 9.02 12.67
C VAL A 155 -7.81 9.66 12.59
N PHE A 156 -8.86 8.84 12.67
CA PHE A 156 -10.24 9.31 12.75
C PHE A 156 -10.64 9.45 14.21
N GLU A 157 -10.80 10.69 14.66
CA GLU A 157 -11.18 11.05 16.01
C GLU A 157 -12.14 12.24 15.98
N ASP A 158 -13.11 12.26 16.87
CA ASP A 158 -14.11 13.32 16.97
C ASP A 158 -14.84 13.67 15.66
N GLY A 159 -15.07 12.65 14.82
CA GLY A 159 -15.80 12.78 13.55
C GLY A 159 -14.99 13.30 12.36
N LYS A 160 -13.68 13.50 12.51
CA LYS A 160 -12.75 13.97 11.46
C LYS A 160 -11.51 13.10 11.36
N TRP A 161 -10.90 13.12 10.19
CA TRP A 161 -9.58 12.59 9.95
C TRP A 161 -8.53 13.67 10.18
N GLU A 162 -7.50 13.37 10.96
CA GLU A 162 -6.34 14.23 11.15
C GLU A 162 -5.06 13.43 10.90
N CYS A 163 -4.14 14.05 10.18
CA CYS A 163 -2.81 13.47 9.98
C CYS A 163 -1.98 13.63 11.27
N VAL A 164 -1.46 12.53 11.78
CA VAL A 164 -0.63 12.51 13.00
C VAL A 164 0.85 12.37 12.68
N ALA A 165 1.18 11.82 11.52
CA ALA A 165 2.57 11.70 11.08
C ALA A 165 2.67 11.72 9.56
N SER A 166 3.68 12.40 9.04
CA SER A 166 4.09 12.39 7.64
C SER A 166 5.57 12.06 7.52
N HIS A 167 5.92 11.29 6.51
CA HIS A 167 7.30 10.98 6.18
C HIS A 167 7.51 10.98 4.68
N THR A 168 8.56 11.65 4.24
CA THR A 168 8.98 11.68 2.85
C THR A 168 10.40 11.12 2.66
N SER A 169 10.67 10.57 1.49
CA SER A 169 12.00 10.11 1.09
C SER A 169 12.22 10.32 -0.39
N LEU A 170 13.44 10.63 -0.82
CA LEU A 170 13.77 10.77 -2.24
C LEU A 170 13.95 9.42 -2.91
N LEU A 171 13.53 9.32 -4.16
CA LEU A 171 13.93 8.21 -5.03
C LEU A 171 15.41 8.33 -5.35
N LYS A 172 16.14 7.23 -5.22
CA LYS A 172 17.53 7.17 -5.68
C LYS A 172 17.54 7.30 -7.21
N LYS A 173 18.36 8.22 -7.70
CA LYS A 173 18.67 8.35 -9.15
C LYS A 173 19.55 7.19 -9.58
#